data_deea8d41e053c8f2655884e885b56039
#
_entry.id   deea8d41e053c8f2655884e885b56039
#
_cell.length_a   1.000
_cell.length_b   1.000
_cell.length_c   1.000
_cell.angle_alpha   90.00
_cell.angle_beta   90.00
_cell.angle_gamma   90.00
#
_symmetry.space_group_name_H-M   'P 1'
#
loop_
_entity.id
_entity.type
_entity.pdbx_description
1 polymer ?
#
loop_
_entity_poly.entity_id
_entity_poly.type
_entity_poly.pdbx_seq_one_letter_code
_entity_poly.pdbx_strand_id
1 'polypeptide(L)'
;DASSTAIYGSRGSNGVILITTKGGSEGKASITFDASVGLSTVRKQYDLLNAYEYATALNDIRGSSTISAEDLEAYKNGTKGINWADLITHTGITQDYRLSISGGNAKVKYLISGNMLDQEAVTIRTDYKRYGIRANIDADVKPWLTISAKMNASSLHKHNDGANWFHITNFSPTMEMKDPETGIYNRDPYNIANGSNP
;
A
#
# COMPACT_ATOMS: atom_id res chain seq x y z
N ASP A 1 18.45 -8.39 -29.51
CA ASP A 1 19.73 -8.24 -30.21
C ASP A 1 20.49 -9.58 -30.19
N ALA A 2 20.97 -10.06 -31.35
CA ALA A 2 21.63 -11.37 -31.48
C ALA A 2 22.87 -11.52 -30.57
N SER A 3 23.57 -10.44 -30.26
CA SER A 3 24.69 -10.42 -29.34
C SER A 3 24.31 -10.70 -27.88
N SER A 4 23.13 -10.30 -27.44
CA SER A 4 22.63 -10.58 -26.08
C SER A 4 22.29 -12.07 -25.92
N THR A 5 21.74 -12.69 -26.98
CA THR A 5 21.39 -14.11 -26.97
C THR A 5 22.61 -15.00 -26.97
N ALA A 6 23.73 -14.55 -27.55
CA ALA A 6 25.00 -15.31 -27.57
C ALA A 6 25.60 -15.49 -26.14
N ILE A 7 25.41 -14.50 -25.25
CA ILE A 7 25.96 -14.56 -23.88
C ILE A 7 24.98 -15.26 -22.92
N TYR A 8 23.65 -15.05 -23.07
CA TYR A 8 22.62 -15.51 -22.12
C TYR A 8 21.86 -16.74 -22.61
N GLY A 9 22.17 -17.25 -23.80
CA GLY A 9 21.55 -18.43 -24.41
C GLY A 9 20.04 -18.20 -24.71
N SER A 10 19.28 -19.29 -24.77
CA SER A 10 17.84 -19.25 -25.07
C SER A 10 17.01 -18.44 -24.07
N ARG A 11 17.50 -18.24 -22.85
CA ARG A 11 16.85 -17.37 -21.85
C ARG A 11 16.87 -15.89 -22.22
N GLY A 12 17.78 -15.47 -23.09
CA GLY A 12 17.87 -14.10 -23.59
C GLY A 12 17.00 -13.81 -24.82
N SER A 13 16.21 -14.76 -25.33
CA SER A 13 15.39 -14.61 -26.54
C SER A 13 14.32 -13.50 -26.44
N ASN A 14 13.79 -13.27 -25.24
CA ASN A 14 12.81 -12.21 -24.94
C ASN A 14 13.44 -10.89 -24.48
N GLY A 15 14.77 -10.75 -24.63
CA GLY A 15 15.52 -9.58 -24.16
C GLY A 15 16.19 -9.81 -22.81
N VAL A 16 17.24 -9.03 -22.55
CA VAL A 16 18.01 -9.05 -21.30
C VAL A 16 18.04 -7.65 -20.71
N ILE A 17 17.69 -7.55 -19.43
CA ILE A 17 17.84 -6.31 -18.65
C ILE A 17 19.06 -6.50 -17.74
N LEU A 18 20.16 -5.78 -18.02
CA LEU A 18 21.34 -5.77 -17.19
C LEU A 18 21.24 -4.65 -16.14
N ILE A 19 21.22 -5.03 -14.87
CA ILE A 19 21.18 -4.05 -13.76
C ILE A 19 22.58 -4.03 -13.11
N THR A 20 23.29 -2.92 -13.29
CA THR A 20 24.54 -2.67 -12.58
C THR A 20 24.28 -1.77 -11.38
N THR A 21 24.52 -2.27 -10.18
CA THR A 21 24.34 -1.50 -8.95
C THR A 21 25.50 -0.54 -8.73
N LYS A 22 25.25 0.59 -8.06
CA LYS A 22 26.32 1.50 -7.65
C LYS A 22 27.31 0.77 -6.74
N GLY A 23 28.59 0.98 -6.98
CA GLY A 23 29.70 0.55 -6.14
C GLY A 23 30.34 1.73 -5.42
N GLY A 24 31.36 1.43 -4.63
CA GLY A 24 32.25 2.44 -4.07
C GLY A 24 33.08 3.12 -5.16
N SER A 25 33.46 4.36 -4.94
CA SER A 25 34.33 5.13 -5.82
C SER A 25 35.57 5.63 -5.06
N GLU A 26 36.66 5.84 -5.79
CA GLU A 26 37.84 6.48 -5.22
C GLU A 26 37.55 7.92 -4.89
N GLY A 27 37.98 8.36 -3.71
CA GLY A 27 37.82 9.72 -3.22
C GLY A 27 37.51 9.78 -1.73
N LYS A 28 37.32 11.00 -1.25
CA LYS A 28 36.91 11.24 0.14
C LYS A 28 35.56 10.60 0.43
N ALA A 29 35.37 10.19 1.67
CA ALA A 29 34.09 9.67 2.12
C ALA A 29 32.97 10.70 1.86
N SER A 30 31.92 10.25 1.15
CA SER A 30 30.72 11.04 0.86
C SER A 30 29.54 10.39 1.59
N ILE A 31 28.79 11.20 2.30
CA ILE A 31 27.55 10.79 2.99
C ILE A 31 26.39 11.42 2.22
N THR A 32 25.43 10.61 1.82
CA THR A 32 24.20 11.08 1.16
C THR A 32 23.02 10.62 1.99
N PHE A 33 22.13 11.55 2.30
CA PHE A 33 20.86 11.27 2.96
C PHE A 33 19.73 11.80 2.09
N ASP A 34 18.83 10.89 1.73
CA ASP A 34 17.62 11.19 0.97
C ASP A 34 16.42 10.88 1.86
N ALA A 35 15.47 11.80 1.93
CA ALA A 35 14.23 11.64 2.65
C ALA A 35 13.07 12.13 1.79
N SER A 36 12.01 11.36 1.71
CA SER A 36 10.78 11.79 1.07
C SER A 36 9.55 11.37 1.89
N VAL A 37 8.55 12.26 1.90
CA VAL A 37 7.25 11.99 2.51
C VAL A 37 6.19 12.25 1.45
N GLY A 38 5.31 11.28 1.24
CA GLY A 38 4.20 11.35 0.31
C GLY A 38 2.88 11.18 1.04
N LEU A 39 1.84 11.86 0.57
CA LEU A 39 0.47 11.70 1.02
C LEU A 39 -0.34 11.09 -0.13
N SER A 40 -1.11 10.06 0.20
CA SER A 40 -1.98 9.35 -0.75
C SER A 40 -3.42 9.50 -0.31
N THR A 41 -4.27 9.99 -1.19
CA THR A 41 -5.71 10.12 -0.94
C THR A 41 -6.48 9.41 -2.04
N VAL A 42 -7.69 8.97 -1.73
CA VAL A 42 -8.60 8.41 -2.73
C VAL A 42 -9.03 9.53 -3.69
N ARG A 43 -8.65 9.40 -4.96
CA ARG A 43 -8.95 10.42 -5.97
C ARG A 43 -10.42 10.46 -6.37
N LYS A 44 -11.03 9.28 -6.48
CA LYS A 44 -12.43 9.13 -6.86
C LYS A 44 -12.95 7.82 -6.28
N GLN A 45 -14.07 7.88 -5.61
CA GLN A 45 -14.86 6.74 -5.16
C GLN A 45 -15.95 6.43 -6.19
N TYR A 46 -16.58 5.27 -6.06
CA TYR A 46 -17.80 4.97 -6.78
C TYR A 46 -18.91 5.90 -6.30
N ASP A 47 -19.72 6.36 -7.24
CA ASP A 47 -20.92 7.16 -6.95
C ASP A 47 -22.02 6.20 -6.54
N LEU A 48 -22.11 5.91 -5.25
CA LEU A 48 -23.09 5.01 -4.66
C LEU A 48 -24.26 5.82 -4.11
N LEU A 49 -25.42 5.19 -4.04
CA LEU A 49 -26.58 5.78 -3.38
C LEU A 49 -26.26 6.09 -1.92
N ASN A 50 -26.54 7.30 -1.48
CA ASN A 50 -26.51 7.64 -0.07
C ASN A 50 -27.68 6.98 0.70
N ALA A 51 -27.71 7.07 2.03
CA ALA A 51 -28.71 6.40 2.85
C ALA A 51 -30.15 6.82 2.51
N TYR A 52 -30.38 8.09 2.20
CA TYR A 52 -31.70 8.59 1.82
C TYR A 52 -32.12 8.09 0.44
N GLU A 53 -31.24 8.17 -0.55
CA GLU A 53 -31.49 7.69 -1.90
C GLU A 53 -31.76 6.18 -1.91
N TYR A 54 -30.94 5.42 -1.18
CA TYR A 54 -31.12 3.99 -1.03
C TYR A 54 -32.45 3.63 -0.35
N ALA A 55 -32.80 4.30 0.76
CA ALA A 55 -34.04 4.07 1.49
C ALA A 55 -35.27 4.40 0.64
N THR A 56 -35.19 5.49 -0.15
CA THR A 56 -36.25 5.88 -1.08
C THR A 56 -36.44 4.82 -2.18
N ALA A 57 -35.35 4.41 -2.83
CA ALA A 57 -35.39 3.37 -3.84
C ALA A 57 -35.92 2.03 -3.29
N LEU A 58 -35.56 1.69 -2.05
CA LEU A 58 -36.03 0.47 -1.39
C LEU A 58 -37.55 0.52 -1.15
N ASN A 59 -38.09 1.66 -0.72
CA ASN A 59 -39.52 1.87 -0.53
C ASN A 59 -40.28 1.81 -1.88
N ASP A 60 -39.69 2.32 -2.95
CA ASP A 60 -40.31 2.25 -4.29
C ASP A 60 -40.41 0.81 -4.79
N ILE A 61 -39.39 0.00 -4.52
CA ILE A 61 -39.31 -1.40 -5.00
C ILE A 61 -40.12 -2.35 -4.11
N ARG A 62 -40.06 -2.19 -2.79
CA ARG A 62 -40.63 -3.14 -1.82
C ARG A 62 -41.93 -2.68 -1.19
N GLY A 63 -42.31 -1.41 -1.36
CA GLY A 63 -43.47 -0.77 -0.77
C GLY A 63 -43.10 0.30 0.28
N SER A 64 -43.90 1.34 0.34
CA SER A 64 -43.65 2.56 1.10
C SER A 64 -43.58 2.39 2.64
N SER A 65 -43.79 1.19 3.14
CA SER A 65 -43.68 0.86 4.58
C SER A 65 -42.43 0.11 4.95
N THR A 66 -41.52 -0.13 4.03
CA THR A 66 -40.27 -0.86 4.33
C THR A 66 -39.35 -0.03 5.22
N ILE A 67 -39.20 1.25 4.90
CA ILE A 67 -38.52 2.24 5.76
C ILE A 67 -39.53 3.28 6.22
N SER A 68 -39.53 3.55 7.51
CA SER A 68 -40.50 4.50 8.13
C SER A 68 -40.27 5.94 7.63
N ALA A 69 -41.30 6.77 7.70
CA ALA A 69 -41.16 8.18 7.34
C ALA A 69 -40.21 8.93 8.29
N GLU A 70 -40.14 8.52 9.55
CA GLU A 70 -39.20 9.07 10.54
C GLU A 70 -37.74 8.74 10.17
N ASP A 71 -37.46 7.49 9.81
CA ASP A 71 -36.12 7.08 9.35
C ASP A 71 -35.72 7.75 8.04
N LEU A 72 -36.65 7.90 7.10
CA LEU A 72 -36.39 8.63 5.86
C LEU A 72 -35.98 10.08 6.13
N GLU A 73 -36.66 10.76 7.07
CA GLU A 73 -36.27 12.11 7.45
C GLU A 73 -34.93 12.16 8.17
N ALA A 74 -34.62 11.15 9.00
CA ALA A 74 -33.33 11.02 9.66
C ALA A 74 -32.17 10.79 8.64
N TYR A 75 -32.39 9.98 7.61
CA TYR A 75 -31.40 9.79 6.52
C TYR A 75 -31.23 11.05 5.68
N LYS A 76 -32.31 11.76 5.40
CA LYS A 76 -32.30 13.02 4.64
C LYS A 76 -31.49 14.11 5.36
N ASN A 77 -31.66 14.19 6.68
CA ASN A 77 -30.97 15.16 7.53
C ASN A 77 -29.54 14.74 7.91
N GLY A 78 -29.12 13.54 7.51
CA GLY A 78 -27.80 13.01 7.82
C GLY A 78 -27.57 12.62 9.28
N THR A 79 -28.65 12.46 10.07
CA THR A 79 -28.56 11.99 11.46
C THR A 79 -28.44 10.49 11.56
N LYS A 80 -28.85 9.77 10.52
CA LYS A 80 -28.66 8.33 10.34
C LYS A 80 -28.02 8.05 8.97
N GLY A 81 -27.45 6.86 8.83
CA GLY A 81 -26.82 6.39 7.60
C GLY A 81 -25.31 6.38 7.68
N ILE A 82 -24.71 5.50 6.93
CA ILE A 82 -23.26 5.27 6.93
C ILE A 82 -22.75 5.30 5.49
N ASN A 83 -21.68 6.07 5.25
CA ASN A 83 -20.85 5.94 4.07
C ASN A 83 -19.74 4.93 4.39
N TRP A 84 -19.93 3.69 3.99
CA TRP A 84 -18.99 2.62 4.24
C TRP A 84 -17.62 2.84 3.59
N ALA A 85 -17.59 3.52 2.44
CA ALA A 85 -16.34 3.83 1.75
C ALA A 85 -15.48 4.81 2.56
N ASP A 86 -16.08 5.81 3.20
CA ASP A 86 -15.36 6.77 4.03
C ASP A 86 -14.82 6.14 5.31
N LEU A 87 -15.54 5.13 5.86
CA LEU A 87 -15.08 4.43 7.06
C LEU A 87 -13.83 3.60 6.85
N ILE A 88 -13.64 3.07 5.64
CA ILE A 88 -12.50 2.19 5.34
C ILE A 88 -11.33 2.93 4.69
N THR A 89 -11.48 4.22 4.43
CA THR A 89 -10.45 5.01 3.77
C THR A 89 -9.91 6.10 4.66
N HIS A 90 -8.65 6.39 4.48
CA HIS A 90 -7.97 7.51 5.11
C HIS A 90 -6.86 8.05 4.21
N THR A 91 -6.21 9.13 4.61
CA THR A 91 -5.00 9.59 3.95
C THR A 91 -3.84 8.69 4.34
N GLY A 92 -3.32 7.94 3.38
CA GLY A 92 -2.13 7.13 3.57
C GLY A 92 -0.85 7.98 3.55
N ILE A 93 0.11 7.63 4.40
CA ILE A 93 1.40 8.31 4.49
C ILE A 93 2.48 7.36 4.01
N THR A 94 3.32 7.83 3.09
CA THR A 94 4.51 7.11 2.64
C THR A 94 5.75 7.86 3.08
N GLN A 95 6.67 7.16 3.74
CA GLN A 95 7.96 7.68 4.19
C GLN A 95 9.07 6.82 3.60
N ASP A 96 9.99 7.42 2.86
CA ASP A 96 11.16 6.75 2.28
C ASP A 96 12.42 7.47 2.73
N TYR A 97 13.27 6.77 3.46
CA TYR A 97 14.53 7.27 3.99
C TYR A 97 15.67 6.41 3.46
N ARG A 98 16.73 7.06 2.96
CA ARG A 98 17.92 6.41 2.47
C ARG A 98 19.15 7.13 2.99
N LEU A 99 20.06 6.37 3.58
CA LEU A 99 21.37 6.86 4.00
C LEU A 99 22.42 6.03 3.27
N SER A 100 23.38 6.67 2.65
CA SER A 100 24.50 5.99 2.03
C SER A 100 25.83 6.67 2.36
N ILE A 101 26.83 5.86 2.53
CA ILE A 101 28.22 6.27 2.74
C ILE A 101 29.05 5.57 1.68
N SER A 102 29.79 6.31 0.88
CA SER A 102 30.67 5.78 -0.13
C SER A 102 32.01 6.51 -0.13
N GLY A 103 33.05 5.82 -0.51
CA GLY A 103 34.38 6.39 -0.60
C GLY A 103 35.43 5.30 -0.91
N GLY A 104 36.67 5.69 -0.84
CA GLY A 104 37.76 4.76 -1.03
C GLY A 104 39.05 5.41 -1.47
N ASN A 105 40.02 4.58 -1.68
CA ASN A 105 41.31 4.93 -2.27
C ASN A 105 41.65 3.96 -3.39
N ALA A 106 42.86 4.06 -3.96
CA ALA A 106 43.29 3.19 -5.03
C ALA A 106 43.29 1.68 -4.71
N LYS A 107 43.26 1.33 -3.42
CA LYS A 107 43.24 -0.07 -2.97
C LYS A 107 41.91 -0.59 -2.47
N VAL A 108 41.11 0.27 -1.88
CA VAL A 108 39.83 -0.14 -1.27
C VAL A 108 38.75 0.87 -1.62
N LYS A 109 37.64 0.39 -2.16
CA LYS A 109 36.45 1.17 -2.46
C LYS A 109 35.27 0.56 -1.74
N TYR A 110 34.41 1.39 -1.18
CA TYR A 110 33.24 0.91 -0.44
C TYR A 110 32.02 1.74 -0.69
N LEU A 111 30.87 1.11 -0.60
CA LEU A 111 29.55 1.72 -0.52
C LEU A 111 28.73 0.94 0.50
N ILE A 112 28.27 1.62 1.54
CA ILE A 112 27.35 1.08 2.56
C ILE A 112 26.11 1.94 2.54
N SER A 113 24.94 1.32 2.46
CA SER A 113 23.67 2.05 2.47
C SER A 113 22.62 1.32 3.28
N GLY A 114 21.79 2.11 3.97
CA GLY A 114 20.56 1.68 4.63
C GLY A 114 19.36 2.37 4.04
N ASN A 115 18.24 1.68 3.94
CA ASN A 115 16.97 2.27 3.53
C ASN A 115 15.82 1.77 4.38
N MET A 116 14.87 2.65 4.60
CA MET A 116 13.59 2.38 5.25
C MET A 116 12.48 2.93 4.37
N LEU A 117 11.50 2.09 4.06
CA LEU A 117 10.25 2.47 3.43
C LEU A 117 9.12 2.07 4.37
N ASP A 118 8.30 3.04 4.77
CA ASP A 118 7.05 2.85 5.51
C ASP A 118 5.92 3.45 4.69
N GLN A 119 5.00 2.62 4.24
CA GLN A 119 3.92 3.00 3.36
C GLN A 119 2.59 2.52 3.93
N GLU A 120 1.75 3.48 4.30
CA GLU A 120 0.34 3.23 4.62
C GLU A 120 -0.49 3.38 3.35
N ALA A 121 -1.36 2.42 3.08
CA ALA A 121 -2.31 2.51 1.99
C ALA A 121 -3.45 3.47 2.35
N VAL A 122 -4.27 3.83 1.35
CA VAL A 122 -5.50 4.61 1.59
C VAL A 122 -6.62 3.80 2.25
N THR A 123 -6.47 2.48 2.31
CA THR A 123 -7.41 1.57 2.96
C THR A 123 -6.88 1.19 4.34
N ILE A 124 -7.73 1.25 5.35
CA ILE A 124 -7.38 0.86 6.73
C ILE A 124 -6.77 -0.55 6.78
N ARG A 125 -5.90 -0.82 7.77
CA ARG A 125 -5.25 -2.13 8.01
C ARG A 125 -4.46 -2.66 6.81
N THR A 126 -3.96 -1.75 5.98
CA THR A 126 -3.11 -2.10 4.83
C THR A 126 -1.85 -1.25 4.89
N ASP A 127 -0.73 -1.89 5.19
CA ASP A 127 0.57 -1.24 5.28
C ASP A 127 1.71 -2.11 4.76
N TYR A 128 2.79 -1.46 4.40
CA TYR A 128 4.00 -2.08 3.89
C TYR A 128 5.21 -1.41 4.49
N LYS A 129 6.05 -2.17 5.20
CA LYS A 129 7.29 -1.69 5.79
C LYS A 129 8.46 -2.51 5.28
N ARG A 130 9.48 -1.84 4.79
CA ARG A 130 10.70 -2.48 4.32
C ARG A 130 11.93 -1.77 4.86
N TYR A 131 12.80 -2.56 5.45
CA TYR A 131 14.12 -2.14 5.88
C TYR A 131 15.15 -2.86 5.03
N GLY A 132 16.19 -2.17 4.59
CA GLY A 132 17.25 -2.77 3.78
C GLY A 132 18.61 -2.23 4.14
N ILE A 133 19.60 -3.11 4.08
CA ILE A 133 21.03 -2.77 4.21
C ILE A 133 21.77 -3.36 3.02
N ARG A 134 22.67 -2.57 2.45
CA ARG A 134 23.57 -2.99 1.38
C ARG A 134 25.00 -2.57 1.73
N ALA A 135 25.93 -3.47 1.50
CA ALA A 135 27.34 -3.19 1.59
C ALA A 135 28.06 -3.76 0.35
N ASN A 136 28.80 -2.93 -0.35
CA ASN A 136 29.68 -3.30 -1.46
C ASN A 136 31.08 -2.82 -1.09
N ILE A 137 32.03 -3.75 -1.09
CA ILE A 137 33.45 -3.47 -0.78
C ILE A 137 34.27 -4.16 -1.86
N ASP A 138 35.12 -3.40 -2.51
CA ASP A 138 36.11 -3.91 -3.49
C ASP A 138 37.51 -3.58 -2.96
N ALA A 139 38.38 -4.55 -2.86
CA ALA A 139 39.72 -4.40 -2.33
C ALA A 139 40.79 -5.03 -3.28
N ASP A 140 41.70 -4.21 -3.77
CA ASP A 140 42.85 -4.61 -4.54
C ASP A 140 43.98 -5.01 -3.60
N VAL A 141 44.01 -6.29 -3.21
CA VAL A 141 44.95 -6.85 -2.23
C VAL A 141 46.36 -6.98 -2.81
N LYS A 142 46.45 -7.35 -4.10
CA LYS A 142 47.69 -7.48 -4.86
C LYS A 142 47.41 -6.98 -6.28
N PRO A 143 48.42 -6.63 -7.08
CA PRO A 143 48.26 -6.23 -8.48
C PRO A 143 47.49 -7.25 -9.33
N TRP A 144 47.51 -8.50 -8.91
CA TRP A 144 46.86 -9.63 -9.58
C TRP A 144 45.62 -10.16 -8.80
N LEU A 145 45.26 -9.57 -7.63
CA LEU A 145 44.21 -10.08 -6.79
C LEU A 145 43.28 -8.95 -6.28
N THR A 146 42.06 -8.95 -6.77
CA THR A 146 40.97 -8.12 -6.30
C THR A 146 39.95 -8.97 -5.55
N ILE A 147 39.55 -8.58 -4.37
CA ILE A 147 38.49 -9.22 -3.57
C ILE A 147 37.30 -8.31 -3.54
N SER A 148 36.12 -8.82 -3.97
CA SER A 148 34.85 -8.10 -3.93
C SER A 148 33.88 -8.79 -2.99
N ALA A 149 33.34 -8.06 -2.02
CA ALA A 149 32.25 -8.49 -1.15
C ALA A 149 31.02 -7.65 -1.42
N LYS A 150 29.91 -8.30 -1.78
CA LYS A 150 28.62 -7.66 -2.02
C LYS A 150 27.55 -8.32 -1.16
N MET A 151 27.00 -7.56 -0.25
CA MET A 151 25.96 -8.02 0.68
C MET A 151 24.70 -7.16 0.53
N ASN A 152 23.56 -7.81 0.53
CA ASN A 152 22.26 -7.17 0.56
C ASN A 152 21.35 -7.96 1.47
N ALA A 153 20.79 -7.30 2.49
CA ALA A 153 19.82 -7.88 3.40
C ALA A 153 18.58 -6.98 3.46
N SER A 154 17.40 -7.58 3.54
CA SER A 154 16.17 -6.83 3.70
C SER A 154 15.18 -7.59 4.57
N SER A 155 14.41 -6.83 5.36
CA SER A 155 13.26 -7.30 6.12
C SER A 155 12.01 -6.62 5.58
N LEU A 156 10.95 -7.40 5.42
CA LEU A 156 9.69 -6.97 4.86
C LEU A 156 8.56 -7.35 5.82
N HIS A 157 7.72 -6.36 6.15
CA HIS A 157 6.45 -6.58 6.84
C HIS A 157 5.33 -6.02 5.99
N LYS A 158 4.30 -6.81 5.79
CA LYS A 158 3.11 -6.40 5.02
C LYS A 158 1.88 -6.87 5.77
N HIS A 159 0.98 -5.93 6.06
CA HIS A 159 -0.40 -6.21 6.43
C HIS A 159 -1.30 -5.95 5.22
N ASN A 160 -2.22 -6.83 4.98
CA ASN A 160 -3.18 -6.73 3.89
C ASN A 160 -4.54 -7.28 4.35
N ASP A 161 -4.96 -6.84 5.53
CA ASP A 161 -6.25 -7.19 6.13
C ASP A 161 -7.28 -6.09 5.84
N GLY A 162 -7.04 -5.29 4.82
CA GLY A 162 -7.92 -4.20 4.40
C GLY A 162 -9.29 -4.69 3.99
N ALA A 163 -10.29 -3.83 4.17
CA ALA A 163 -11.65 -4.13 3.80
C ALA A 163 -11.78 -4.42 2.29
N ASN A 164 -12.58 -5.40 1.95
CA ASN A 164 -12.84 -5.75 0.57
C ASN A 164 -13.83 -4.76 -0.06
N TRP A 165 -13.38 -3.99 -1.05
CA TRP A 165 -14.21 -3.01 -1.75
C TRP A 165 -15.49 -3.60 -2.35
N PHE A 166 -15.45 -4.83 -2.82
CA PHE A 166 -16.64 -5.49 -3.34
C PHE A 166 -17.71 -5.66 -2.25
N HIS A 167 -17.33 -6.00 -1.03
CA HIS A 167 -18.28 -6.07 0.08
C HIS A 167 -18.82 -4.69 0.44
N ILE A 168 -17.94 -3.69 0.53
CA ILE A 168 -18.31 -2.31 0.87
C ILE A 168 -19.37 -1.73 -0.08
N THR A 169 -19.24 -1.95 -1.37
CA THR A 169 -20.20 -1.45 -2.37
C THR A 169 -21.55 -2.16 -2.31
N ASN A 170 -21.63 -3.32 -1.67
CA ASN A 170 -22.87 -4.10 -1.53
C ASN A 170 -23.55 -3.93 -0.17
N PHE A 171 -22.91 -3.28 0.79
CA PHE A 171 -23.56 -3.04 2.09
C PHE A 171 -24.55 -1.90 2.01
N SER A 172 -25.68 -2.10 2.70
CA SER A 172 -26.72 -1.07 2.80
C SER A 172 -26.20 0.15 3.58
N PRO A 173 -26.30 1.36 3.02
CA PRO A 173 -25.95 2.59 3.74
C PRO A 173 -26.92 2.94 4.87
N THR A 174 -28.07 2.24 4.96
CA THR A 174 -29.06 2.40 6.05
C THR A 174 -28.80 1.48 7.22
N MET A 175 -27.81 0.59 7.13
CA MET A 175 -27.46 -0.34 8.20
C MET A 175 -26.62 0.37 9.25
N GLU A 176 -26.98 0.25 10.52
CA GLU A 176 -26.15 0.70 11.63
C GLU A 176 -24.97 -0.26 11.84
N MET A 177 -23.80 0.28 12.16
CA MET A 177 -22.59 -0.53 12.35
C MET A 177 -22.74 -1.52 13.51
N LYS A 178 -23.29 -1.06 14.62
CA LYS A 178 -23.52 -1.85 15.83
C LYS A 178 -24.93 -1.65 16.33
N ASP A 179 -25.48 -2.71 16.89
CA ASP A 179 -26.69 -2.63 17.68
C ASP A 179 -26.44 -1.75 18.91
N PRO A 180 -27.25 -0.70 19.14
CA PRO A 180 -27.05 0.25 20.23
C PRO A 180 -27.26 -0.36 21.62
N GLU A 181 -28.05 -1.46 21.72
CA GLU A 181 -28.36 -2.10 23.00
C GLU A 181 -27.32 -3.18 23.36
N THR A 182 -26.92 -3.99 22.39
CA THR A 182 -26.04 -5.15 22.61
C THR A 182 -24.59 -4.83 22.31
N GLY A 183 -24.29 -3.78 21.54
CA GLY A 183 -22.95 -3.44 21.06
C GLY A 183 -22.38 -4.42 20.04
N ILE A 184 -23.16 -5.39 19.59
CA ILE A 184 -22.76 -6.39 18.61
C ILE A 184 -22.83 -5.78 17.20
N TYR A 185 -21.90 -6.14 16.34
CA TYR A 185 -21.92 -5.70 14.94
C TYR A 185 -23.14 -6.26 14.22
N ASN A 186 -23.89 -5.37 13.59
CA ASN A 186 -25.09 -5.73 12.85
C ASN A 186 -24.75 -6.52 11.59
N ARG A 187 -25.68 -7.39 11.21
CA ARG A 187 -25.70 -8.06 9.91
C ARG A 187 -26.64 -7.31 8.99
N ASP A 188 -26.39 -7.39 7.67
CA ASP A 188 -27.30 -6.80 6.68
C ASP A 188 -28.74 -7.35 6.90
N PRO A 189 -29.70 -6.52 7.31
CA PRO A 189 -31.06 -6.98 7.63
C PRO A 189 -31.80 -7.45 6.37
N TYR A 190 -31.34 -7.04 5.19
CA TYR A 190 -31.93 -7.41 3.92
C TYR A 190 -31.22 -8.57 3.22
N ASN A 191 -30.14 -9.06 3.83
CA ASN A 191 -29.33 -10.19 3.35
C ASN A 191 -28.88 -10.04 1.87
N ILE A 192 -28.68 -8.80 1.40
CA ILE A 192 -28.29 -8.52 0.02
C ILE A 192 -26.82 -8.91 -0.18
N ALA A 193 -26.00 -8.71 0.82
CA ALA A 193 -24.55 -8.94 0.74
C ALA A 193 -24.09 -10.28 1.32
N ASN A 194 -24.99 -11.12 1.83
CA ASN A 194 -24.68 -12.45 2.39
C ASN A 194 -23.56 -12.43 3.45
N GLY A 195 -23.37 -11.33 4.16
CA GLY A 195 -22.23 -11.09 5.01
C GLY A 195 -22.51 -10.42 6.35
N SER A 196 -21.57 -10.65 7.23
CA SER A 196 -21.39 -9.83 8.43
C SER A 196 -20.76 -8.48 8.01
N ASN A 197 -21.03 -7.46 8.81
CA ASN A 197 -20.40 -6.14 8.75
C ASN A 197 -18.90 -6.23 8.32
N PRO A 198 -18.45 -5.39 7.41
CA PRO A 198 -17.08 -5.39 6.90
C PRO A 198 -16.00 -5.12 7.94
#